data_771607f0090b441aad7c919f543b78fe
#
_entry.id   771607f0090b441aad7c919f543b78fe
#
_cell.length_a   1.000
_cell.length_b   1.000
_cell.length_c   1.000
_cell.angle_alpha   90.00
_cell.angle_beta   90.00
_cell.angle_gamma   90.00
#
_symmetry.space_group_name_H-M   'P 1'
#
loop_
_entity.id
_entity.type
_entity.pdbx_description
1 polymer ?
#
loop_
_entity_poly.entity_id
_entity_poly.type
_entity_poly.pdbx_seq_one_letter_code
_entity_poly.pdbx_strand_id
1 'polypeptide(L)'
;MNQNDQIREVKSATLRRFDQLWQNNFQTNRNAIQQNCGVIALKNKFRDLPCIVVGAGPSLDKNIRFLHRAKNKAVIISCDAALKPLMHHGIIPDFVVCLDPQEDIARFLTNVPHAGITLVVPSIVHPHVLELWESDVLFFNKFAPDIPTLVQIQKLVPHIGILTPGGTVLSVTYDLAFQAGGNPIIFVGQDLSYPKKKSHSHGSDAAGKGLKFMMDKQKDQLVLETDINGQSLRTLKSMAVSKKWFHWAFTTFKRENPLTVFNCSEAGILTDHCSLQPLAETIFKHCTRKLNIPWILKKALKRKNR
;
A
#
# COMPACT_ATOMS: atom_id res chain seq x y z
N MET A 1 -37.94 -3.53 13.71
CA MET A 1 -36.82 -3.63 12.79
C MET A 1 -35.84 -4.62 13.38
N ASN A 2 -35.53 -5.68 12.64
CA ASN A 2 -34.68 -6.77 13.09
C ASN A 2 -33.19 -6.29 13.04
N GLN A 3 -32.31 -6.82 13.90
CA GLN A 3 -30.90 -6.45 13.97
C GLN A 3 -30.18 -6.59 12.62
N ASN A 4 -30.56 -7.56 11.79
CA ASN A 4 -30.05 -7.75 10.44
C ASN A 4 -30.47 -6.61 9.49
N ASP A 5 -31.67 -6.05 9.66
CA ASP A 5 -32.17 -4.94 8.85
C ASP A 5 -31.43 -3.64 9.20
N GLN A 6 -31.15 -3.41 10.49
CA GLN A 6 -30.34 -2.26 10.94
C GLN A 6 -28.91 -2.35 10.40
N ILE A 7 -28.28 -3.52 10.44
CA ILE A 7 -26.93 -3.73 9.88
C ILE A 7 -26.91 -3.49 8.37
N ARG A 8 -27.93 -3.97 7.64
CA ARG A 8 -28.07 -3.73 6.20
C ARG A 8 -28.26 -2.24 5.88
N GLU A 9 -29.06 -1.55 6.68
CA GLU A 9 -29.34 -0.12 6.48
C GLU A 9 -28.11 0.74 6.75
N VAL A 10 -27.34 0.51 7.83
CA VAL A 10 -26.08 1.16 8.11
C VAL A 10 -25.05 0.88 7.01
N LYS A 11 -24.96 -0.38 6.57
CA LYS A 11 -24.06 -0.77 5.48
C LYS A 11 -24.44 -0.10 4.16
N SER A 12 -25.73 0.00 3.85
CA SER A 12 -26.22 0.67 2.64
C SER A 12 -26.05 2.19 2.69
N ALA A 13 -26.19 2.81 3.86
CA ALA A 13 -25.94 4.25 4.05
C ALA A 13 -24.46 4.60 3.90
N THR A 14 -23.58 3.78 4.47
CA THR A 14 -22.12 3.94 4.32
C THR A 14 -21.70 3.78 2.87
N LEU A 15 -22.19 2.74 2.19
CA LEU A 15 -21.91 2.53 0.77
C LEU A 15 -22.39 3.72 -0.09
N ARG A 16 -23.60 4.24 0.17
CA ARG A 16 -24.14 5.41 -0.57
C ARG A 16 -23.26 6.65 -0.39
N ARG A 17 -22.76 6.90 0.84
CA ARG A 17 -21.85 8.04 1.11
C ARG A 17 -20.56 7.92 0.33
N PHE A 18 -19.93 6.75 0.34
CA PHE A 18 -18.70 6.50 -0.43
C PHE A 18 -18.96 6.51 -1.93
N ASP A 19 -20.10 6.02 -2.38
CA ASP A 19 -20.51 5.99 -3.78
C ASP A 19 -20.49 7.39 -4.41
N GLN A 20 -21.14 8.37 -3.77
CA GLN A 20 -21.12 9.74 -4.21
C GLN A 20 -19.71 10.35 -4.18
N LEU A 21 -18.93 10.05 -3.13
CA LEU A 21 -17.55 10.52 -3.03
C LEU A 21 -16.69 9.99 -4.18
N TRP A 22 -16.80 8.69 -4.50
CA TRP A 22 -16.06 8.08 -5.61
C TRP A 22 -16.44 8.69 -6.95
N GLN A 23 -17.71 8.91 -7.19
CA GLN A 23 -18.19 9.54 -8.43
C GLN A 23 -17.66 10.97 -8.56
N ASN A 24 -17.79 11.79 -7.52
CA ASN A 24 -17.31 13.16 -7.50
C ASN A 24 -15.81 13.25 -7.73
N ASN A 25 -15.03 12.47 -6.98
CA ASN A 25 -13.57 12.42 -7.12
C ASN A 25 -13.18 12.01 -8.54
N PHE A 26 -13.78 10.94 -9.08
CA PHE A 26 -13.49 10.47 -10.42
C PHE A 26 -13.81 11.53 -11.48
N GLN A 27 -14.95 12.22 -11.41
CA GLN A 27 -15.31 13.28 -12.36
C GLN A 27 -14.30 14.43 -12.32
N THR A 28 -13.90 14.87 -11.13
CA THR A 28 -12.89 15.92 -10.97
C THR A 28 -11.52 15.47 -11.51
N ASN A 29 -11.15 14.21 -11.31
CA ASN A 29 -9.85 13.67 -11.72
C ASN A 29 -9.75 13.31 -13.20
N ARG A 30 -10.84 13.34 -13.99
CA ARG A 30 -10.86 12.86 -15.39
C ARG A 30 -9.75 13.43 -16.25
N ASN A 31 -9.51 14.73 -16.18
CA ASN A 31 -8.45 15.38 -16.95
C ASN A 31 -7.06 14.89 -16.52
N ALA A 32 -6.82 14.79 -15.22
CA ALA A 32 -5.56 14.28 -14.70
C ALA A 32 -5.32 12.82 -15.12
N ILE A 33 -6.36 11.97 -15.08
CA ILE A 33 -6.29 10.57 -15.53
C ILE A 33 -5.94 10.48 -17.02
N GLN A 34 -6.49 11.33 -17.86
CA GLN A 34 -6.20 11.36 -19.30
C GLN A 34 -4.77 11.82 -19.60
N GLN A 35 -4.23 12.74 -18.80
CA GLN A 35 -2.91 13.33 -18.99
C GLN A 35 -1.77 12.48 -18.41
N ASN A 36 -2.07 11.54 -17.53
CA ASN A 36 -1.07 10.71 -16.83
C ASN A 36 -1.16 9.24 -17.24
N CYS A 37 -0.12 8.48 -16.92
CA CYS A 37 -0.07 7.05 -17.17
C CYS A 37 -0.85 6.27 -16.09
N GLY A 38 -1.27 5.05 -16.45
CA GLY A 38 -1.75 4.08 -15.48
C GLY A 38 -0.67 3.11 -15.04
N VAL A 39 -0.92 2.40 -13.93
CA VAL A 39 0.01 1.38 -13.39
C VAL A 39 0.31 0.26 -14.40
N ILE A 40 -0.55 0.04 -15.39
CA ILE A 40 -0.31 -0.93 -16.48
C ILE A 40 1.01 -0.63 -17.22
N ALA A 41 1.48 0.62 -17.24
CA ALA A 41 2.75 0.98 -17.84
C ALA A 41 3.95 0.34 -17.12
N LEU A 42 3.78 -0.07 -15.86
CA LEU A 42 4.79 -0.76 -15.07
C LEU A 42 4.78 -2.27 -15.24
N LYS A 43 3.81 -2.86 -15.93
CA LYS A 43 3.70 -4.32 -16.07
C LYS A 43 5.02 -4.93 -16.52
N ASN A 44 5.57 -5.84 -15.72
CA ASN A 44 6.85 -6.54 -15.93
C ASN A 44 8.09 -5.61 -16.12
N LYS A 45 8.03 -4.34 -15.70
CA LYS A 45 9.19 -3.42 -15.84
C LYS A 45 10.28 -3.66 -14.80
N PHE A 46 9.92 -4.30 -13.69
CA PHE A 46 10.84 -4.67 -12.61
C PHE A 46 11.02 -6.19 -12.52
N ARG A 47 10.91 -6.90 -13.68
CA ARG A 47 11.04 -8.36 -13.73
C ARG A 47 12.35 -8.80 -13.07
N ASP A 48 12.23 -9.71 -12.08
CA ASP A 48 13.33 -10.31 -11.33
C ASP A 48 14.21 -9.29 -10.59
N LEU A 49 13.66 -8.10 -10.34
CA LEU A 49 14.30 -7.12 -9.47
C LEU A 49 13.69 -7.18 -8.06
N PRO A 50 14.51 -7.04 -7.01
CA PRO A 50 13.99 -6.98 -5.65
C PRO A 50 13.13 -5.73 -5.47
N CYS A 51 11.92 -5.91 -4.91
CA CYS A 51 11.00 -4.84 -4.55
C CYS A 51 10.80 -4.85 -3.03
N ILE A 52 11.01 -3.70 -2.38
CA ILE A 52 10.78 -3.53 -0.94
C ILE A 52 9.49 -2.76 -0.76
N VAL A 53 8.51 -3.39 -0.12
CA VAL A 53 7.19 -2.84 0.19
C VAL A 53 7.20 -2.35 1.63
N VAL A 54 7.12 -1.02 1.82
CA VAL A 54 7.30 -0.37 3.12
C VAL A 54 5.98 0.10 3.69
N GLY A 55 5.59 -0.48 4.81
CA GLY A 55 4.46 -0.07 5.63
C GLY A 55 4.87 0.82 6.79
N ALA A 56 3.88 1.44 7.42
CA ALA A 56 4.07 2.34 8.55
C ALA A 56 3.86 1.67 9.92
N GLY A 57 3.90 0.34 9.99
CA GLY A 57 3.79 -0.36 11.27
C GLY A 57 4.93 -0.01 12.24
N PRO A 58 4.71 -0.14 13.56
CA PRO A 58 5.71 0.22 14.58
C PRO A 58 7.05 -0.51 14.44
N SER A 59 7.07 -1.68 13.79
CA SER A 59 8.30 -2.44 13.54
C SER A 59 9.26 -1.71 12.59
N LEU A 60 8.75 -0.79 11.74
CA LEU A 60 9.58 0.01 10.86
C LEU A 60 10.67 0.79 11.61
N ASP A 61 10.38 1.25 12.84
CA ASP A 61 11.34 1.98 13.68
C ASP A 61 12.64 1.20 13.91
N LYS A 62 12.59 -0.14 13.90
CA LYS A 62 13.78 -0.99 14.09
C LYS A 62 14.62 -1.10 12.82
N ASN A 63 13.94 -1.13 11.68
CA ASN A 63 14.50 -1.62 10.42
C ASN A 63 14.81 -0.51 9.42
N ILE A 64 14.18 0.66 9.57
CA ILE A 64 14.21 1.75 8.60
C ILE A 64 15.63 2.13 8.16
N ARG A 65 16.60 2.17 9.11
CA ARG A 65 18.01 2.49 8.85
C ARG A 65 18.69 1.56 7.84
N PHE A 66 18.25 0.30 7.74
CA PHE A 66 18.85 -0.66 6.81
C PHE A 66 18.44 -0.41 5.36
N LEU A 67 17.34 0.32 5.12
CA LEU A 67 16.87 0.64 3.77
C LEU A 67 17.88 1.48 2.96
N HIS A 68 18.77 2.23 3.62
CA HIS A 68 19.87 2.91 2.93
C HIS A 68 20.73 1.96 2.09
N ARG A 69 20.93 0.72 2.54
CA ARG A 69 21.72 -0.29 1.84
C ARG A 69 21.02 -0.82 0.58
N ALA A 70 19.71 -0.65 0.50
CA ALA A 70 18.88 -1.06 -0.65
C ALA A 70 18.75 0.04 -1.71
N LYS A 71 19.14 1.28 -1.41
CA LYS A 71 19.06 2.40 -2.36
C LYS A 71 19.77 2.06 -3.67
N ASN A 72 19.08 2.25 -4.80
CA ASN A 72 19.54 1.88 -6.14
C ASN A 72 19.93 0.40 -6.31
N LYS A 73 19.42 -0.49 -5.45
CA LYS A 73 19.61 -1.95 -5.56
C LYS A 73 18.29 -2.72 -5.43
N ALA A 74 17.25 -2.06 -5.00
CA ALA A 74 15.88 -2.54 -4.96
C ALA A 74 14.93 -1.39 -5.33
N VAL A 75 13.75 -1.73 -5.83
CA VAL A 75 12.65 -0.76 -5.99
C VAL A 75 11.99 -0.58 -4.64
N ILE A 76 11.95 0.64 -4.10
CA ILE A 76 11.34 0.95 -2.81
C ILE A 76 9.96 1.55 -3.04
N ILE A 77 8.92 0.84 -2.59
CA ILE A 77 7.52 1.23 -2.75
C ILE A 77 6.92 1.41 -1.35
N SER A 78 6.60 2.64 -0.96
CA SER A 78 6.03 2.94 0.37
C SER A 78 4.52 3.09 0.31
N CYS A 79 3.83 2.82 1.42
CA CYS A 79 2.51 3.39 1.63
C CYS A 79 2.64 4.88 2.00
N ASP A 80 1.54 5.61 1.87
CA ASP A 80 1.41 7.03 2.25
C ASP A 80 1.89 7.31 3.68
N ALA A 81 1.39 6.58 4.67
CA ALA A 81 1.73 6.76 6.09
C ALA A 81 3.21 6.49 6.42
N ALA A 82 3.96 5.78 5.56
CA ALA A 82 5.38 5.51 5.74
C ALA A 82 6.29 6.58 5.09
N LEU A 83 5.74 7.46 4.23
CA LEU A 83 6.53 8.43 3.49
C LEU A 83 7.32 9.35 4.41
N LYS A 84 6.68 10.02 5.37
CA LYS A 84 7.35 10.94 6.32
C LYS A 84 8.42 10.24 7.16
N PRO A 85 8.15 9.08 7.79
CA PRO A 85 9.20 8.30 8.44
C PRO A 85 10.42 8.03 7.56
N LEU A 86 10.21 7.61 6.31
CA LEU A 86 11.30 7.37 5.36
C LEU A 86 12.10 8.65 5.08
N MET A 87 11.42 9.75 4.79
CA MET A 87 12.05 11.03 4.48
C MET A 87 12.85 11.59 5.68
N HIS A 88 12.35 11.45 6.91
CA HIS A 88 13.08 11.83 8.12
C HIS A 88 14.39 11.06 8.29
N HIS A 89 14.47 9.84 7.75
CA HIS A 89 15.69 9.03 7.73
C HIS A 89 16.50 9.20 6.43
N GLY A 90 16.18 10.20 5.59
CA GLY A 90 16.90 10.44 4.33
C GLY A 90 16.72 9.34 3.28
N ILE A 91 15.64 8.54 3.39
CA ILE A 91 15.31 7.48 2.44
C ILE A 91 14.22 7.99 1.52
N ILE A 92 14.55 8.16 0.25
CA ILE A 92 13.61 8.57 -0.79
C ILE A 92 13.10 7.30 -1.47
N PRO A 93 11.80 6.94 -1.32
CA PRO A 93 11.22 5.81 -2.04
C PRO A 93 11.06 6.14 -3.53
N ASP A 94 11.01 5.12 -4.38
CA ASP A 94 10.73 5.29 -5.82
C ASP A 94 9.25 5.55 -6.07
N PHE A 95 8.39 4.96 -5.22
CA PHE A 95 6.94 5.12 -5.30
C PHE A 95 6.33 5.36 -3.91
N VAL A 96 5.27 6.15 -3.87
CA VAL A 96 4.35 6.23 -2.75
C VAL A 96 2.93 5.86 -3.22
N VAL A 97 2.28 4.96 -2.50
CA VAL A 97 0.95 4.44 -2.84
C VAL A 97 -0.08 4.96 -1.86
N CYS A 98 -1.17 5.53 -2.37
CA CYS A 98 -2.37 5.88 -1.60
C CYS A 98 -3.54 5.00 -2.05
N LEU A 99 -4.50 4.78 -1.18
CA LEU A 99 -5.68 3.97 -1.46
C LEU A 99 -7.00 4.62 -1.08
N ASP A 100 -7.01 5.46 -0.04
CA ASP A 100 -8.21 6.05 0.53
C ASP A 100 -8.71 7.22 -0.35
N PRO A 101 -10.02 7.31 -0.63
CA PRO A 101 -10.61 8.40 -1.40
C PRO A 101 -10.88 9.68 -0.58
N GLN A 102 -10.62 9.68 0.72
CA GLN A 102 -10.92 10.81 1.60
C GLN A 102 -9.80 11.86 1.57
N GLU A 103 -10.17 13.12 1.82
CA GLU A 103 -9.23 14.25 1.83
C GLU A 103 -8.13 14.11 2.88
N ASP A 104 -8.45 13.51 4.03
CA ASP A 104 -7.54 13.35 5.17
C ASP A 104 -6.20 12.66 4.83
N ILE A 105 -6.16 11.92 3.72
CA ILE A 105 -4.94 11.25 3.24
C ILE A 105 -3.86 12.26 2.80
N ALA A 106 -4.24 13.45 2.39
CA ALA A 106 -3.34 14.53 1.95
C ALA A 106 -2.30 14.88 3.03
N ARG A 107 -2.66 14.74 4.33
CA ARG A 107 -1.75 15.00 5.44
C ARG A 107 -0.44 14.20 5.38
N PHE A 108 -0.46 12.97 4.83
CA PHE A 108 0.74 12.14 4.70
C PHE A 108 1.71 12.65 3.64
N LEU A 109 1.22 13.45 2.69
CA LEU A 109 1.96 13.93 1.53
C LEU A 109 2.41 15.38 1.68
N THR A 110 1.87 16.13 2.64
CA THR A 110 2.23 17.54 2.89
C THR A 110 3.60 17.67 3.55
N ASN A 111 4.32 18.75 3.23
CA ASN A 111 5.61 19.10 3.83
C ASN A 111 6.71 18.05 3.64
N VAL A 112 6.69 17.36 2.50
CA VAL A 112 7.75 16.44 2.08
C VAL A 112 8.17 16.79 0.65
N PRO A 113 9.46 16.68 0.29
CA PRO A 113 9.90 16.81 -1.09
C PRO A 113 9.32 15.68 -1.95
N HIS A 114 8.78 16.02 -3.13
CA HIS A 114 8.20 15.05 -4.06
C HIS A 114 9.17 14.61 -5.17
N ALA A 115 10.25 15.36 -5.35
CA ALA A 115 11.19 15.14 -6.45
C ALA A 115 11.74 13.70 -6.48
N GLY A 116 11.59 13.06 -7.62
CA GLY A 116 12.07 11.68 -7.83
C GLY A 116 11.18 10.59 -7.26
N ILE A 117 10.01 10.94 -6.69
CA ILE A 117 9.02 9.98 -6.18
C ILE A 117 7.81 9.96 -7.13
N THR A 118 7.39 8.78 -7.57
CA THR A 118 6.15 8.62 -8.34
C THR A 118 4.99 8.32 -7.41
N LEU A 119 3.94 9.14 -7.46
CA LEU A 119 2.70 8.91 -6.72
C LEU A 119 1.83 7.88 -7.44
N VAL A 120 1.31 6.89 -6.72
CA VAL A 120 0.39 5.87 -7.24
C VAL A 120 -0.93 5.96 -6.51
N VAL A 121 -2.00 6.30 -7.25
CA VAL A 121 -3.31 6.62 -6.67
C VAL A 121 -4.46 5.94 -7.41
N PRO A 122 -5.57 5.61 -6.71
CA PRO A 122 -6.77 5.16 -7.40
C PRO A 122 -7.40 6.30 -8.22
N SER A 123 -8.11 5.95 -9.28
CA SER A 123 -8.88 6.91 -10.10
C SER A 123 -9.86 7.76 -9.29
N ILE A 124 -10.20 7.29 -8.09
CA ILE A 124 -11.13 7.90 -7.13
C ILE A 124 -10.43 8.60 -5.96
N VAL A 125 -9.13 8.87 -6.04
CA VAL A 125 -8.40 9.62 -5.00
C VAL A 125 -9.01 11.02 -4.82
N HIS A 126 -8.94 11.57 -3.61
CA HIS A 126 -9.39 12.96 -3.39
C HIS A 126 -8.58 13.94 -4.25
N PRO A 127 -9.21 14.86 -4.99
CA PRO A 127 -8.51 15.79 -5.91
C PRO A 127 -7.38 16.57 -5.26
N HIS A 128 -7.55 17.00 -4.01
CA HIS A 128 -6.53 17.71 -3.25
C HIS A 128 -5.17 16.98 -3.15
N VAL A 129 -5.17 15.65 -3.20
CA VAL A 129 -3.94 14.85 -3.26
C VAL A 129 -3.16 15.12 -4.55
N LEU A 130 -3.86 15.30 -5.66
CA LEU A 130 -3.24 15.59 -6.96
C LEU A 130 -2.74 17.02 -7.04
N GLU A 131 -3.43 17.96 -6.41
CA GLU A 131 -3.05 19.38 -6.32
C GLU A 131 -1.75 19.58 -5.53
N LEU A 132 -1.54 18.75 -4.49
CA LEU A 132 -0.33 18.79 -3.67
C LEU A 132 0.89 18.15 -4.35
N TRP A 133 0.68 17.29 -5.38
CA TRP A 133 1.77 16.47 -5.91
C TRP A 133 2.40 17.06 -7.16
N GLU A 134 3.66 17.43 -7.07
CA GLU A 134 4.42 18.13 -8.14
C GLU A 134 5.26 17.19 -9.03
N SER A 135 5.23 15.87 -8.79
CA SER A 135 6.03 14.90 -9.53
C SER A 135 5.13 13.94 -10.34
N ASP A 136 5.69 12.87 -10.90
CA ASP A 136 4.94 11.91 -11.69
C ASP A 136 3.79 11.24 -10.91
N VAL A 137 2.66 11.05 -11.58
CA VAL A 137 1.48 10.36 -11.04
C VAL A 137 1.12 9.16 -11.90
N LEU A 138 0.80 8.04 -11.28
CA LEU A 138 0.22 6.86 -11.90
C LEU A 138 -1.15 6.55 -11.31
N PHE A 139 -2.11 6.31 -12.16
CA PHE A 139 -3.46 5.95 -11.76
C PHE A 139 -3.70 4.44 -11.83
N PHE A 140 -4.59 3.94 -10.98
CA PHE A 140 -5.13 2.58 -11.07
C PHE A 140 -6.64 2.54 -10.80
N ASN A 141 -7.31 1.50 -11.29
CA ASN A 141 -8.65 1.15 -10.89
C ASN A 141 -8.60 0.21 -9.69
N LYS A 142 -9.41 0.47 -8.69
CA LYS A 142 -9.56 -0.41 -7.53
C LYS A 142 -10.42 -1.60 -7.93
N PHE A 143 -9.89 -2.82 -7.84
CA PHE A 143 -10.66 -4.04 -8.09
C PHE A 143 -11.71 -4.24 -6.99
N ALA A 144 -12.97 -4.11 -7.35
CA ALA A 144 -14.12 -4.30 -6.46
C ALA A 144 -15.34 -4.73 -7.28
N PRO A 145 -15.40 -5.99 -7.71
CA PRO A 145 -16.44 -6.48 -8.64
C PRO A 145 -17.85 -6.46 -8.03
N ASP A 146 -17.95 -6.39 -6.71
CA ASP A 146 -19.18 -6.28 -5.93
C ASP A 146 -19.70 -4.84 -5.74
N ILE A 147 -18.95 -3.83 -6.22
CA ILE A 147 -19.30 -2.42 -6.10
C ILE A 147 -19.60 -1.83 -7.49
N PRO A 148 -20.89 -1.65 -7.87
CA PRO A 148 -21.27 -1.24 -9.22
C PRO A 148 -20.59 0.03 -9.73
N THR A 149 -20.47 1.07 -8.89
CA THR A 149 -19.82 2.32 -9.25
C THR A 149 -18.35 2.14 -9.61
N LEU A 150 -17.61 1.35 -8.83
CA LEU A 150 -16.20 1.09 -9.14
C LEU A 150 -16.04 0.25 -10.42
N VAL A 151 -16.97 -0.67 -10.67
CA VAL A 151 -17.03 -1.43 -11.94
C VAL A 151 -17.29 -0.50 -13.14
N GLN A 152 -18.21 0.46 -12.99
CA GLN A 152 -18.47 1.46 -14.05
C GLN A 152 -17.27 2.36 -14.30
N ILE A 153 -16.64 2.88 -13.25
CA ILE A 153 -15.41 3.70 -13.37
C ILE A 153 -14.31 2.94 -14.09
N GLN A 154 -14.09 1.67 -13.72
CA GLN A 154 -13.11 0.81 -14.36
C GLN A 154 -13.37 0.64 -15.87
N LYS A 155 -14.65 0.51 -16.29
CA LYS A 155 -15.03 0.43 -17.71
C LYS A 155 -14.77 1.72 -18.48
N LEU A 156 -14.86 2.89 -17.82
CA LEU A 156 -14.61 4.20 -18.44
C LEU A 156 -13.11 4.45 -18.68
N VAL A 157 -12.23 3.93 -17.82
CA VAL A 157 -10.77 4.14 -17.89
C VAL A 157 -10.00 2.82 -17.74
N PRO A 158 -10.25 1.81 -18.60
CA PRO A 158 -9.62 0.49 -18.46
C PRO A 158 -8.11 0.52 -18.69
N HIS A 159 -7.63 1.53 -19.40
CA HIS A 159 -6.23 1.70 -19.82
C HIS A 159 -5.27 2.05 -18.67
N ILE A 160 -5.77 2.45 -17.50
CA ILE A 160 -4.89 2.75 -16.36
C ILE A 160 -4.47 1.50 -15.57
N GLY A 161 -5.11 0.33 -15.81
CA GLY A 161 -4.84 -0.90 -15.08
C GLY A 161 -5.61 -1.01 -13.76
N ILE A 162 -5.45 -2.14 -13.10
CA ILE A 162 -6.23 -2.52 -11.91
C ILE A 162 -5.27 -3.00 -10.83
N LEU A 163 -5.52 -2.59 -9.58
CA LEU A 163 -4.88 -3.15 -8.38
C LEU A 163 -5.93 -3.70 -7.42
N THR A 164 -5.58 -4.79 -6.74
CA THR A 164 -6.49 -5.57 -5.88
C THR A 164 -6.28 -5.19 -4.41
N PRO A 165 -7.24 -4.51 -3.77
CA PRO A 165 -7.15 -4.16 -2.35
C PRO A 165 -7.44 -5.36 -1.45
N GLY A 166 -6.69 -5.48 -0.35
CA GLY A 166 -6.84 -6.50 0.69
C GLY A 166 -7.04 -5.91 2.10
N GLY A 167 -7.65 -4.73 2.19
CA GLY A 167 -7.99 -4.10 3.46
C GLY A 167 -6.94 -3.11 4.01
N THR A 168 -5.74 -3.06 3.43
CA THR A 168 -4.70 -2.06 3.77
C THR A 168 -4.07 -1.53 2.50
N VAL A 169 -3.42 -0.35 2.59
CA VAL A 169 -2.65 0.23 1.47
C VAL A 169 -1.57 -0.73 0.99
N LEU A 170 -0.92 -1.46 1.92
CA LEU A 170 0.13 -2.41 1.56
C LEU A 170 -0.34 -3.58 0.70
N SER A 171 -1.62 -3.91 0.70
CA SER A 171 -2.15 -4.92 -0.23
C SER A 171 -2.05 -4.47 -1.70
N VAL A 172 -2.43 -3.22 -2.00
CA VAL A 172 -2.27 -2.68 -3.36
C VAL A 172 -0.81 -2.38 -3.69
N THR A 173 0.00 -2.02 -2.71
CA THR A 173 1.45 -1.85 -2.87
C THR A 173 2.13 -3.17 -3.25
N TYR A 174 1.73 -4.26 -2.62
CA TYR A 174 2.19 -5.61 -2.94
C TYR A 174 1.75 -6.04 -4.35
N ASP A 175 0.47 -5.84 -4.69
CA ASP A 175 -0.05 -6.17 -6.01
C ASP A 175 0.65 -5.36 -7.12
N LEU A 176 0.95 -4.08 -6.88
CA LEU A 176 1.76 -3.26 -7.78
C LEU A 176 3.15 -3.87 -7.99
N ALA A 177 3.84 -4.23 -6.91
CA ALA A 177 5.17 -4.86 -6.99
C ALA A 177 5.13 -6.17 -7.78
N PHE A 178 4.11 -6.99 -7.54
CA PHE A 178 3.89 -8.26 -8.25
C PHE A 178 3.62 -8.05 -9.75
N GLN A 179 2.67 -7.19 -10.10
CA GLN A 179 2.33 -6.91 -11.51
C GLN A 179 3.50 -6.26 -12.27
N ALA A 180 4.32 -5.49 -11.58
CA ALA A 180 5.55 -4.94 -12.14
C ALA A 180 6.67 -6.00 -12.34
N GLY A 181 6.47 -7.24 -11.86
CA GLY A 181 7.40 -8.37 -12.01
C GLY A 181 8.46 -8.44 -10.90
N GLY A 182 8.28 -7.74 -9.80
CA GLY A 182 9.20 -7.74 -8.67
C GLY A 182 9.43 -9.13 -8.07
N ASN A 183 10.67 -9.52 -7.90
CA ASN A 183 11.07 -10.78 -7.26
C ASN A 183 12.52 -10.70 -6.77
N PRO A 184 12.80 -10.90 -5.46
CA PRO A 184 11.83 -11.11 -4.38
C PRO A 184 11.02 -9.86 -4.04
N ILE A 185 9.86 -10.05 -3.37
CA ILE A 185 9.12 -8.98 -2.71
C ILE A 185 9.38 -9.05 -1.20
N ILE A 186 9.81 -7.94 -0.62
CA ILE A 186 10.30 -7.84 0.76
C ILE A 186 9.43 -6.87 1.53
N PHE A 187 8.72 -7.33 2.55
CA PHE A 187 7.90 -6.48 3.42
C PHE A 187 8.71 -5.93 4.59
N VAL A 188 8.47 -4.66 4.91
CA VAL A 188 9.00 -3.96 6.08
C VAL A 188 7.89 -3.11 6.69
N GLY A 189 7.74 -3.13 8.01
CA GLY A 189 6.68 -2.35 8.67
C GLY A 189 5.26 -2.86 8.41
N GLN A 190 5.07 -4.14 8.06
CA GLN A 190 3.77 -4.78 7.83
C GLN A 190 3.33 -5.59 9.04
N ASP A 191 2.97 -4.91 10.11
CA ASP A 191 2.69 -5.56 11.39
C ASP A 191 1.29 -6.17 11.48
N LEU A 192 0.28 -5.57 10.86
CA LEU A 192 -1.15 -5.95 10.96
C LEU A 192 -1.62 -6.12 12.42
N SER A 193 -0.98 -5.40 13.33
CA SER A 193 -1.20 -5.47 14.77
C SER A 193 -0.61 -4.24 15.44
N TYR A 194 -0.67 -4.20 16.76
CA TYR A 194 -0.21 -3.07 17.56
C TYR A 194 0.94 -3.44 18.51
N PRO A 195 2.14 -3.78 17.98
CA PRO A 195 3.28 -4.12 18.82
C PRO A 195 3.59 -3.00 19.81
N LYS A 196 3.84 -3.37 21.07
CA LYS A 196 4.11 -2.41 22.17
C LYS A 196 3.03 -1.31 22.30
N LYS A 197 1.78 -1.61 21.96
CA LYS A 197 0.64 -0.67 22.01
C LYS A 197 0.86 0.58 21.15
N LYS A 198 1.58 0.49 20.06
CA LYS A 198 1.73 1.55 19.05
C LYS A 198 0.93 1.22 17.81
N SER A 199 0.33 2.24 17.18
CA SER A 199 -0.41 2.07 15.91
C SER A 199 0.49 2.16 14.69
N HIS A 200 1.44 3.09 14.69
CA HIS A 200 2.33 3.38 13.57
C HIS A 200 3.75 3.68 14.06
N SER A 201 4.70 3.67 13.13
CA SER A 201 6.08 4.06 13.32
C SER A 201 6.21 5.54 13.72
N HIS A 202 7.31 5.88 14.37
CA HIS A 202 7.64 7.26 14.73
C HIS A 202 7.74 8.14 13.48
N GLY A 203 7.26 9.37 13.58
CA GLY A 203 7.26 10.32 12.45
C GLY A 203 6.10 10.16 11.46
N SER A 204 5.28 9.10 11.55
CA SER A 204 4.02 9.02 10.80
C SER A 204 2.97 9.93 11.41
N ASP A 205 2.20 10.67 10.58
CA ASP A 205 1.06 11.49 11.06
C ASP A 205 -0.06 10.65 11.69
N ALA A 206 -0.02 9.34 11.52
CA ALA A 206 -0.91 8.40 12.19
C ALA A 206 -0.37 7.89 13.53
N ALA A 207 0.88 8.20 13.89
CA ALA A 207 1.50 7.72 15.12
C ALA A 207 0.84 8.32 16.38
N GLY A 208 0.58 7.47 17.35
CA GLY A 208 0.11 7.88 18.69
C GLY A 208 -1.30 8.43 18.78
N LYS A 209 -1.96 8.71 17.66
CA LYS A 209 -3.32 9.27 17.66
C LYS A 209 -4.36 8.18 17.92
N GLY A 210 -4.92 8.20 19.12
CA GLY A 210 -6.19 7.52 19.39
C GLY A 210 -6.16 6.00 19.50
N LEU A 211 -4.99 5.33 19.58
CA LEU A 211 -4.96 3.87 19.68
C LEU A 211 -5.77 3.35 20.89
N LYS A 212 -5.59 3.95 22.07
CA LYS A 212 -6.36 3.59 23.27
C LYS A 212 -7.86 3.82 23.03
N PHE A 213 -8.20 5.00 22.53
CA PHE A 213 -9.60 5.36 22.20
C PHE A 213 -10.19 4.44 21.12
N MET A 214 -9.43 4.13 20.07
CA MET A 214 -9.84 3.22 19.00
C MET A 214 -10.05 1.80 19.56
N MET A 215 -9.13 1.30 20.37
CA MET A 215 -9.27 -0.03 20.99
C MET A 215 -10.42 -0.07 22.00
N ASP A 216 -10.66 1.00 22.74
CA ASP A 216 -11.78 1.07 23.69
C ASP A 216 -13.14 1.16 22.96
N LYS A 217 -13.23 1.96 21.90
CA LYS A 217 -14.45 2.05 21.07
C LYS A 217 -14.71 0.83 20.20
N GLN A 218 -13.68 0.08 19.84
CA GLN A 218 -13.77 -1.08 18.96
C GLN A 218 -13.51 -2.42 19.67
N LYS A 219 -13.82 -2.50 20.97
CA LYS A 219 -13.61 -3.71 21.78
C LYS A 219 -14.21 -4.96 21.12
N ASP A 220 -15.39 -4.83 20.54
CA ASP A 220 -16.11 -5.91 19.85
C ASP A 220 -15.46 -6.30 18.50
N GLN A 221 -14.54 -5.51 18.01
CA GLN A 221 -13.77 -5.78 16.79
C GLN A 221 -12.37 -6.35 17.09
N LEU A 222 -12.01 -6.53 18.37
CA LEU A 222 -10.73 -7.12 18.75
C LEU A 222 -10.81 -8.65 18.66
N VAL A 223 -9.81 -9.23 18.02
CA VAL A 223 -9.60 -10.67 17.91
C VAL A 223 -8.22 -11.04 18.41
N LEU A 224 -8.05 -12.30 18.83
CA LEU A 224 -6.75 -12.86 19.18
C LEU A 224 -6.11 -13.45 17.92
N GLU A 225 -4.85 -13.10 17.70
CA GLU A 225 -3.99 -13.63 16.65
C GLU A 225 -2.64 -14.04 17.22
N THR A 226 -1.93 -14.91 16.52
CA THR A 226 -0.57 -15.30 16.88
C THR A 226 0.44 -14.45 16.09
N ASP A 227 1.41 -13.87 16.78
CA ASP A 227 2.48 -13.09 16.16
C ASP A 227 3.62 -13.99 15.61
N ILE A 228 4.60 -13.34 14.98
CA ILE A 228 5.77 -14.02 14.39
C ILE A 228 6.64 -14.79 15.42
N ASN A 229 6.46 -14.55 16.71
CA ASN A 229 7.18 -15.22 17.80
C ASN A 229 6.32 -16.30 18.48
N GLY A 230 5.13 -16.60 17.95
CA GLY A 230 4.20 -17.55 18.52
C GLY A 230 3.43 -17.01 19.73
N GLN A 231 3.49 -15.71 20.02
CA GLN A 231 2.79 -15.09 21.14
C GLN A 231 1.40 -14.62 20.73
N SER A 232 0.42 -14.85 21.62
CA SER A 232 -0.95 -14.36 21.40
C SER A 232 -1.03 -12.87 21.65
N LEU A 233 -1.61 -12.14 20.71
CA LEU A 233 -1.87 -10.71 20.83
C LEU A 233 -3.25 -10.31 20.30
N ARG A 234 -3.76 -9.17 20.75
CA ARG A 234 -5.02 -8.60 20.24
C ARG A 234 -4.75 -7.69 19.06
N THR A 235 -5.55 -7.87 18.01
CA THR A 235 -5.59 -6.99 16.86
C THR A 235 -7.03 -6.71 16.43
N LEU A 236 -7.24 -5.76 15.50
CA LEU A 236 -8.57 -5.55 14.92
C LEU A 236 -8.92 -6.65 13.92
N LYS A 237 -10.20 -7.02 13.88
CA LYS A 237 -10.75 -7.98 12.91
C LYS A 237 -10.40 -7.60 11.46
N SER A 238 -10.38 -6.30 11.13
CA SER A 238 -9.97 -5.82 9.81
C SER A 238 -8.51 -6.19 9.47
N MET A 239 -7.60 -6.12 10.45
CA MET A 239 -6.19 -6.50 10.26
C MET A 239 -6.04 -8.02 10.10
N ALA A 240 -6.80 -8.81 10.87
CA ALA A 240 -6.85 -10.27 10.71
C ALA A 240 -7.43 -10.68 9.34
N VAL A 241 -8.42 -9.96 8.82
CA VAL A 241 -8.94 -10.15 7.46
C VAL A 241 -7.87 -9.82 6.42
N SER A 242 -7.12 -8.72 6.60
CA SER A 242 -6.00 -8.38 5.70
C SER A 242 -4.90 -9.45 5.72
N LYS A 243 -4.57 -10.03 6.89
CA LYS A 243 -3.65 -11.18 6.99
C LYS A 243 -4.11 -12.34 6.09
N LYS A 244 -5.39 -12.71 6.17
CA LYS A 244 -5.96 -13.79 5.33
C LYS A 244 -5.87 -13.47 3.84
N TRP A 245 -6.09 -12.21 3.47
CA TRP A 245 -5.92 -11.77 2.09
C TRP A 245 -4.46 -11.93 1.62
N PHE A 246 -3.46 -11.54 2.43
CA PHE A 246 -2.06 -11.74 2.08
C PHE A 246 -1.71 -13.22 1.91
N HIS A 247 -2.20 -14.11 2.79
CA HIS A 247 -1.98 -15.55 2.64
C HIS A 247 -2.56 -16.09 1.33
N TRP A 248 -3.77 -15.65 0.98
CA TRP A 248 -4.38 -15.97 -0.30
C TRP A 248 -3.55 -15.43 -1.46
N ALA A 249 -3.15 -14.15 -1.42
CA ALA A 249 -2.39 -13.52 -2.48
C ALA A 249 -1.01 -14.19 -2.67
N PHE A 250 -0.29 -14.48 -1.59
CA PHE A 250 1.00 -15.16 -1.68
C PHE A 250 0.90 -16.55 -2.31
N THR A 251 -0.15 -17.31 -2.02
CA THR A 251 -0.34 -18.63 -2.60
C THR A 251 -0.84 -18.58 -4.03
N THR A 252 -1.76 -17.67 -4.35
CA THR A 252 -2.35 -17.54 -5.69
C THR A 252 -1.33 -17.00 -6.68
N PHE A 253 -0.64 -15.92 -6.33
CA PHE A 253 0.33 -15.27 -7.21
C PHE A 253 1.56 -16.13 -7.50
N LYS A 254 2.00 -16.97 -6.54
CA LYS A 254 3.05 -17.96 -6.78
C LYS A 254 2.72 -19.02 -7.84
N ARG A 255 1.43 -19.29 -8.04
CA ARG A 255 0.99 -20.23 -9.09
C ARG A 255 1.11 -19.63 -10.50
N GLU A 256 0.97 -18.30 -10.59
CA GLU A 256 1.06 -17.58 -11.85
C GLU A 256 2.51 -17.34 -12.28
N ASN A 257 3.39 -17.03 -11.34
CA ASN A 257 4.80 -16.77 -11.58
C ASN A 257 5.66 -17.20 -10.37
N PRO A 258 6.92 -17.65 -10.59
CA PRO A 258 7.87 -17.86 -9.50
C PRO A 258 7.99 -16.59 -8.66
N LEU A 259 7.65 -16.66 -7.38
CA LEU A 259 7.63 -15.51 -6.48
C LEU A 259 8.20 -15.90 -5.11
N THR A 260 9.19 -15.16 -4.67
CA THR A 260 9.74 -15.24 -3.33
C THR A 260 9.25 -14.05 -2.52
N VAL A 261 8.65 -14.31 -1.36
CA VAL A 261 8.16 -13.28 -0.46
C VAL A 261 8.88 -13.40 0.89
N PHE A 262 9.45 -12.28 1.33
CA PHE A 262 10.05 -12.16 2.66
C PHE A 262 9.23 -11.19 3.51
N ASN A 263 8.94 -11.55 4.76
CA ASN A 263 8.50 -10.61 5.77
C ASN A 263 9.66 -10.28 6.70
N CYS A 264 10.17 -9.06 6.55
CA CYS A 264 11.27 -8.49 7.31
C CYS A 264 10.80 -7.44 8.32
N SER A 265 9.52 -7.44 8.69
CA SER A 265 8.97 -6.51 9.70
C SER A 265 9.50 -6.80 11.09
N GLU A 266 9.88 -8.05 11.39
CA GLU A 266 10.38 -8.50 12.69
C GLU A 266 9.40 -8.24 13.85
N ALA A 267 8.12 -8.11 13.53
CA ALA A 267 6.98 -8.02 14.43
C ALA A 267 5.68 -8.29 13.66
N GLY A 268 4.56 -8.40 14.38
CA GLY A 268 3.24 -8.49 13.77
C GLY A 268 2.75 -9.90 13.52
N ILE A 269 1.62 -10.01 12.82
CA ILE A 269 0.88 -11.26 12.66
C ILE A 269 0.99 -11.90 11.27
N LEU A 270 1.73 -11.29 10.34
CA LEU A 270 1.92 -11.84 8.99
C LEU A 270 3.00 -12.94 9.01
N THR A 271 2.59 -14.20 9.04
CA THR A 271 3.45 -15.35 9.31
C THR A 271 3.53 -16.35 8.17
N ASP A 272 2.41 -16.64 7.50
CA ASP A 272 2.29 -17.78 6.61
C ASP A 272 2.59 -17.43 5.15
N HIS A 273 3.10 -18.40 4.39
CA HIS A 273 3.40 -18.33 2.97
C HIS A 273 4.47 -17.29 2.58
N CYS A 274 5.20 -16.74 3.56
CA CYS A 274 6.38 -15.89 3.38
C CYS A 274 7.51 -16.37 4.30
N SER A 275 8.75 -16.02 3.96
CA SER A 275 9.90 -16.32 4.80
C SER A 275 10.14 -15.19 5.78
N LEU A 276 10.19 -15.50 7.08
CA LEU A 276 10.51 -14.54 8.13
C LEU A 276 12.03 -14.40 8.23
N GLN A 277 12.57 -13.21 7.95
CA GLN A 277 14.01 -12.96 7.97
C GLN A 277 14.33 -11.53 8.44
N PRO A 278 15.51 -11.28 9.03
CA PRO A 278 15.98 -9.93 9.31
C PRO A 278 16.20 -9.14 8.02
N LEU A 279 15.78 -7.84 8.01
CA LEU A 279 15.89 -7.00 6.84
C LEU A 279 17.34 -6.84 6.36
N ALA A 280 18.27 -6.63 7.29
CA ALA A 280 19.69 -6.42 6.95
C ALA A 280 20.30 -7.59 6.18
N GLU A 281 19.96 -8.82 6.57
CA GLU A 281 20.41 -10.05 5.92
C GLU A 281 19.76 -10.22 4.54
N THR A 282 18.45 -9.98 4.46
CA THR A 282 17.68 -10.10 3.21
C THR A 282 18.19 -9.10 2.16
N ILE A 283 18.45 -7.84 2.54
CA ILE A 283 19.06 -6.85 1.65
C ILE A 283 20.46 -7.31 1.19
N PHE A 284 21.29 -7.78 2.11
CA PHE A 284 22.64 -8.25 1.77
C PHE A 284 22.61 -9.38 0.73
N LYS A 285 21.70 -10.32 0.88
CA LYS A 285 21.60 -11.50 -0.01
C LYS A 285 20.96 -11.16 -1.36
N HIS A 286 19.94 -10.31 -1.38
CA HIS A 286 19.07 -10.14 -2.56
C HIS A 286 19.23 -8.79 -3.27
N CYS A 287 19.69 -7.72 -2.60
CA CYS A 287 19.87 -6.42 -3.21
C CYS A 287 21.35 -6.18 -3.58
N THR A 288 21.86 -6.99 -4.51
CA THR A 288 23.31 -7.04 -4.83
C THR A 288 23.69 -6.20 -6.05
N ARG A 289 22.79 -6.04 -7.02
CA ARG A 289 23.06 -5.34 -8.28
C ARG A 289 22.65 -3.87 -8.19
N LYS A 290 23.43 -2.98 -8.80
CA LYS A 290 23.06 -1.56 -8.96
C LYS A 290 21.99 -1.44 -10.06
N LEU A 291 20.89 -0.75 -9.75
CA LEU A 291 19.76 -0.51 -10.63
C LEU A 291 19.69 0.98 -11.00
N ASN A 292 19.27 1.24 -12.24
CA ASN A 292 18.92 2.60 -12.67
C ASN A 292 17.40 2.72 -12.78
N ILE A 293 16.74 2.83 -11.62
CA ILE A 293 15.26 2.89 -11.53
C ILE A 293 14.71 4.11 -12.28
N PRO A 294 15.30 5.34 -12.16
CA PRO A 294 14.83 6.48 -12.94
C PRO A 294 14.84 6.24 -14.45
N TRP A 295 15.83 5.53 -14.97
CA TRP A 295 15.87 5.20 -16.40
C TRP A 295 14.77 4.19 -16.80
N ILE A 296 14.52 3.18 -15.95
CA ILE A 296 13.41 2.21 -16.17
C ILE A 296 12.09 2.96 -16.21
N LEU A 297 11.85 3.85 -15.23
CA LEU A 297 10.65 4.67 -15.16
C LEU A 297 10.51 5.60 -16.36
N LYS A 298 11.56 6.32 -16.72
CA LYS A 298 11.56 7.19 -17.91
C LYS A 298 11.18 6.43 -19.18
N LYS A 299 11.63 5.18 -19.33
CA LYS A 299 11.23 4.31 -20.44
C LYS A 299 9.77 3.83 -20.35
N ALA A 300 9.33 3.44 -19.15
CA ALA A 300 7.99 2.94 -18.92
C ALA A 300 6.92 4.02 -19.08
N LEU A 301 7.21 5.23 -18.58
CA LEU A 301 6.29 6.37 -18.52
C LEU A 301 6.42 7.32 -19.72
N LYS A 302 7.19 6.96 -20.75
CA LYS A 302 7.20 7.75 -21.98
C LYS A 302 5.76 7.91 -22.49
N ARG A 303 5.21 9.12 -22.30
CA ARG A 303 3.98 9.53 -22.99
C ARG A 303 4.21 9.28 -24.48
N LYS A 304 3.33 8.57 -25.14
CA LYS A 304 3.22 8.66 -26.59
C LYS A 304 2.84 10.13 -26.85
N ASN A 305 3.81 10.93 -27.31
CA ASN A 305 3.48 12.21 -27.91
C ASN A 305 2.50 11.88 -29.04
N ARG A 306 1.25 12.16 -28.81
CA ARG A 306 0.22 12.23 -29.83
C ARG A 306 0.08 13.68 -30.24
#